data_6cbdbbbe238400eb7dbc472d3d5b5028
#
_entry.id   6cbdbbbe238400eb7dbc472d3d5b5028
#
_cell.length_a   1.000
_cell.length_b   1.000
_cell.length_c   1.000
_cell.angle_alpha   90.00
_cell.angle_beta   90.00
_cell.angle_gamma   90.00
#
_symmetry.space_group_name_H-M   'P 1'
#
loop_
_entity.id
_entity.type
_entity.pdbx_description
1 polymer ?
#
loop_
_entity_poly.entity_id
_entity_poly.type
_entity_poly.pdbx_seq_one_letter_code
_entity_poly.pdbx_strand_id
1 'polypeptide(L)'
;MIHGVIISIPIPPRALSPNGRPHFMAKAKAKRTQRDTANMGARAALGRNPQPRWTHATVQLRWYAKTARWPDADNAIGSVKGAIDGLVDAGVLLDDDNLTWLPIERHKD
;
A
#
# COMPACT_ATOMS: atom_id res chain seq x y z
N MET A 1 15.34 6.07 16.34
CA MET A 1 14.21 6.67 15.59
C MET A 1 14.13 6.07 14.21
N ILE A 2 12.94 5.68 13.80
CA ILE A 2 12.70 5.11 12.46
C ILE A 2 12.53 6.24 11.45
N HIS A 3 13.22 6.14 10.30
CA HIS A 3 13.11 7.12 9.22
C HIS A 3 12.31 6.58 8.04
N GLY A 4 12.00 5.30 8.01
CA GLY A 4 11.20 4.69 6.97
C GLY A 4 10.70 3.31 7.39
N VAL A 5 9.68 2.84 6.68
CA VAL A 5 9.08 1.53 6.89
C VAL A 5 8.94 0.86 5.53
N ILE A 6 9.35 -0.38 5.43
CA ILE A 6 9.17 -1.19 4.23
C ILE A 6 8.22 -2.32 4.58
N ILE A 7 7.15 -2.45 3.82
CA ILE A 7 6.23 -3.57 3.96
C ILE A 7 6.06 -4.28 2.62
N SER A 8 5.76 -5.56 2.68
CA SER A 8 5.44 -6.35 1.49
C SER A 8 3.98 -6.79 1.58
N ILE A 9 3.27 -6.61 0.49
CA ILE A 9 1.89 -7.06 0.37
C ILE A 9 1.74 -7.86 -0.93
N PRO A 10 0.76 -8.76 -0.99
CA PRO A 10 0.47 -9.43 -2.26
C PRO A 10 0.12 -8.43 -3.35
N ILE A 11 0.38 -8.78 -4.61
CA ILE A 11 -0.08 -7.97 -5.73
C ILE A 11 -1.59 -7.75 -5.58
N PRO A 12 -2.06 -6.49 -5.67
CA PRO A 12 -3.48 -6.22 -5.48
C PRO A 12 -4.35 -7.01 -6.45
N PRO A 13 -5.43 -7.63 -5.98
CA PRO A 13 -6.35 -8.33 -6.88
C PRO A 13 -7.04 -7.35 -7.82
N ARG A 14 -7.52 -7.87 -8.95
CA ARG A 14 -8.19 -7.06 -9.97
C ARG A 14 -9.35 -6.24 -9.40
N ALA A 15 -10.02 -6.75 -8.36
CA ALA A 15 -11.11 -6.03 -7.69
C ALA A 15 -10.69 -4.66 -7.16
N LEU A 16 -9.40 -4.44 -6.89
CA LEU A 16 -8.88 -3.16 -6.38
C LEU A 16 -8.41 -2.22 -7.48
N SER A 17 -8.40 -2.67 -8.75
CA SER A 17 -8.04 -1.80 -9.86
C SER A 17 -9.08 -0.70 -10.04
N PRO A 18 -8.67 0.58 -10.18
CA PRO A 18 -9.63 1.66 -10.46
C PRO A 18 -10.43 1.46 -11.75
N ASN A 19 -9.87 0.73 -12.71
CA ASN A 19 -10.53 0.44 -13.98
C ASN A 19 -11.38 -0.84 -13.92
N GLY A 20 -11.34 -1.56 -12.80
CA GLY A 20 -12.16 -2.73 -12.62
C GLY A 20 -13.59 -2.33 -12.30
N ARG A 21 -14.54 -3.20 -12.69
CA ARG A 21 -15.95 -3.04 -12.32
C ARG A 21 -16.40 -4.24 -11.51
N PRO A 22 -15.74 -4.48 -10.36
CA PRO A 22 -16.12 -5.61 -9.52
C PRO A 22 -17.41 -5.29 -8.77
N HIS A 23 -18.06 -6.35 -8.31
CA HIS A 23 -19.13 -6.20 -7.34
C HIS A 23 -18.60 -5.45 -6.11
N PHE A 24 -19.37 -4.49 -5.59
CA PHE A 24 -18.91 -3.63 -4.49
C PHE A 24 -18.51 -4.41 -3.23
N MET A 25 -19.14 -5.55 -2.96
CA MET A 25 -18.78 -6.38 -1.81
C MET A 25 -17.43 -7.05 -1.99
N ALA A 26 -17.11 -7.50 -3.21
CA ALA A 26 -15.80 -8.08 -3.50
C ALA A 26 -14.69 -7.03 -3.36
N LYS A 27 -14.95 -5.81 -3.82
CA LYS A 27 -14.02 -4.71 -3.68
C LYS A 27 -13.80 -4.35 -2.22
N ALA A 28 -14.88 -4.26 -1.43
CA ALA A 28 -14.80 -3.94 -0.01
C ALA A 28 -14.01 -4.99 0.76
N LYS A 29 -14.23 -6.28 0.46
CA LYS A 29 -13.51 -7.38 1.09
C LYS A 29 -12.02 -7.34 0.74
N ALA A 30 -11.70 -7.15 -0.53
CA ALA A 30 -10.32 -7.08 -0.99
C ALA A 30 -9.58 -5.91 -0.35
N LYS A 31 -10.23 -4.75 -0.25
CA LYS A 31 -9.64 -3.58 0.39
C LYS A 31 -9.39 -3.82 1.88
N ARG A 32 -10.34 -4.45 2.57
CA ARG A 32 -10.19 -4.78 3.99
C ARG A 32 -9.02 -5.73 4.22
N THR A 33 -8.91 -6.77 3.39
CA THR A 33 -7.79 -7.71 3.48
C THR A 33 -6.46 -7.00 3.27
N GLN A 34 -6.37 -6.13 2.27
CA GLN A 34 -5.15 -5.37 2.01
C GLN A 34 -4.81 -4.46 3.19
N ARG A 35 -5.81 -3.76 3.74
CA ARG A 35 -5.64 -2.88 4.89
C ARG A 35 -5.10 -3.64 6.10
N ASP A 36 -5.69 -4.81 6.42
CA ASP A 36 -5.27 -5.62 7.54
C ASP A 36 -3.85 -6.17 7.33
N THR A 37 -3.54 -6.63 6.13
CA THR A 37 -2.19 -7.13 5.80
C THR A 37 -1.14 -6.04 5.96
N ALA A 38 -1.41 -4.84 5.46
CA ALA A 38 -0.49 -3.71 5.57
C ALA A 38 -0.33 -3.27 7.04
N ASN A 39 -1.43 -3.23 7.80
CA ASN A 39 -1.38 -2.89 9.22
C ASN A 39 -0.49 -3.87 9.98
N MET A 40 -0.67 -5.16 9.78
CA MET A 40 0.14 -6.19 10.44
C MET A 40 1.61 -6.07 10.03
N GLY A 41 1.88 -5.90 8.74
CA GLY A 41 3.25 -5.75 8.23
C GLY A 41 3.94 -4.51 8.80
N ALA A 42 3.21 -3.41 8.89
CA ALA A 42 3.76 -2.17 9.42
C ALA A 42 4.05 -2.30 10.93
N ARG A 43 3.16 -2.92 11.69
CA ARG A 43 3.39 -3.15 13.12
C ARG A 43 4.61 -4.04 13.35
N ALA A 44 4.79 -5.06 12.53
CA ALA A 44 5.96 -5.91 12.61
C ALA A 44 7.24 -5.13 12.27
N ALA A 45 7.19 -4.27 11.25
CA ALA A 45 8.33 -3.46 10.86
C ALA A 45 8.70 -2.41 11.93
N LEU A 46 7.70 -1.83 12.60
CA LEU A 46 7.94 -0.90 13.69
C LEU A 46 8.55 -1.60 14.91
N GLY A 47 8.13 -2.83 15.18
CA GLY A 47 8.58 -3.56 16.35
C GLY A 47 8.27 -2.79 17.63
N ARG A 48 9.30 -2.50 18.41
CA ARG A 48 9.18 -1.75 19.67
C ARG A 48 9.41 -0.24 19.49
N ASN A 49 9.64 0.21 18.25
CA ASN A 49 9.84 1.63 18.01
C ASN A 49 8.53 2.39 18.19
N PRO A 50 8.59 3.66 18.62
CA PRO A 50 7.39 4.49 18.71
C PRO A 50 6.74 4.64 17.33
N GLN A 51 5.43 4.78 17.31
CA GLN A 51 4.69 5.07 16.09
C GLN A 51 5.08 6.47 15.60
N PRO A 52 5.61 6.59 14.38
CA PRO A 52 6.11 7.88 13.91
C PRO A 52 5.02 8.88 13.58
N ARG A 53 3.83 8.42 13.18
CA ARG A 53 2.68 9.26 12.81
C ARG A 53 3.07 10.42 11.91
N TRP A 54 3.79 10.11 10.82
CA TRP A 54 4.26 11.13 9.90
C TRP A 54 3.11 11.89 9.29
N THR A 55 3.24 13.23 9.29
CA THR A 55 2.27 14.11 8.63
C THR A 55 2.55 14.28 7.15
N HIS A 56 3.79 14.00 6.74
CA HIS A 56 4.23 14.01 5.35
C HIS A 56 5.09 12.78 5.13
N ALA A 57 4.91 12.12 4.01
CA ALA A 57 5.71 10.95 3.70
C ALA A 57 5.92 10.83 2.19
N THR A 58 7.06 10.26 1.83
CA THR A 58 7.36 9.87 0.46
C THR A 58 7.11 8.38 0.33
N VAL A 59 6.38 7.98 -0.71
CA VAL A 59 6.00 6.59 -0.93
C VAL A 59 6.65 6.09 -2.21
N GLN A 60 7.30 4.94 -2.13
CA GLN A 60 7.89 4.25 -3.26
C GLN A 60 7.21 2.90 -3.41
N LEU A 61 6.54 2.67 -4.55
CA LEU A 61 6.03 1.36 -4.90
C LEU A 61 7.08 0.59 -5.68
N ARG A 62 7.38 -0.61 -5.21
CA ARG A 62 8.21 -1.57 -5.93
C ARG A 62 7.31 -2.73 -6.33
N TRP A 63 7.06 -2.85 -7.62
CA TRP A 63 6.12 -3.83 -8.16
C TRP A 63 6.89 -5.00 -8.75
N TYR A 64 6.71 -6.17 -8.16
CA TYR A 64 7.36 -7.39 -8.60
C TYR A 64 6.33 -8.28 -9.29
N ALA A 65 6.53 -8.55 -10.57
CA ALA A 65 5.60 -9.34 -11.36
C ALA A 65 6.35 -10.37 -12.20
N LYS A 66 5.73 -11.52 -12.40
CA LYS A 66 6.34 -12.61 -13.20
C LYS A 66 6.38 -12.29 -14.67
N THR A 67 5.49 -11.42 -15.14
CA THR A 67 5.41 -10.99 -16.53
C THR A 67 5.67 -9.50 -16.63
N ALA A 68 5.99 -9.01 -17.81
CA ALA A 68 6.22 -7.58 -18.05
C ALA A 68 4.91 -6.79 -18.16
N ARG A 69 3.79 -7.34 -17.68
CA ARG A 69 2.50 -6.64 -17.67
C ARG A 69 2.34 -5.89 -16.35
N TRP A 70 2.67 -4.62 -16.38
CA TRP A 70 2.53 -3.76 -15.23
C TRP A 70 1.37 -2.80 -15.41
N PRO A 71 0.62 -2.50 -14.35
CA PRO A 71 -0.38 -1.44 -14.44
C PRO A 71 0.31 -0.10 -14.65
N ASP A 72 -0.41 0.86 -15.20
CA ASP A 72 0.10 2.21 -15.23
C ASP A 72 0.16 2.79 -13.79
N ALA A 73 0.83 3.94 -13.64
CA ALA A 73 1.07 4.52 -12.33
C ALA A 73 -0.22 4.80 -11.56
N ASP A 74 -1.23 5.37 -12.24
CA ASP A 74 -2.48 5.73 -11.58
C ASP A 74 -3.23 4.50 -11.10
N ASN A 75 -3.25 3.43 -11.90
CA ASN A 75 -3.89 2.18 -11.52
C ASN A 75 -3.17 1.50 -10.37
N ALA A 76 -1.84 1.50 -10.40
CA ALA A 76 -1.05 0.92 -9.33
C ALA A 76 -1.29 1.64 -8.00
N ILE A 77 -1.22 2.96 -8.00
CA ILE A 77 -1.46 3.78 -6.82
C ILE A 77 -2.89 3.56 -6.30
N GLY A 78 -3.88 3.60 -7.20
CA GLY A 78 -5.27 3.38 -6.82
C GLY A 78 -5.51 2.01 -6.21
N SER A 79 -4.78 0.99 -6.66
CA SER A 79 -4.94 -0.39 -6.18
C SER A 79 -4.33 -0.65 -4.79
N VAL A 80 -3.53 0.28 -4.25
CA VAL A 80 -2.90 0.12 -2.93
C VAL A 80 -3.44 1.08 -1.88
N LYS A 81 -4.57 1.73 -2.14
CA LYS A 81 -5.17 2.66 -1.16
C LYS A 81 -5.51 1.98 0.16
N GLY A 82 -5.93 0.72 0.12
CA GLY A 82 -6.18 -0.05 1.33
C GLY A 82 -4.91 -0.22 2.17
N ALA A 83 -3.77 -0.41 1.51
CA ALA A 83 -2.50 -0.52 2.22
C ALA A 83 -2.14 0.80 2.92
N ILE A 84 -2.38 1.93 2.28
CA ILE A 84 -2.16 3.24 2.91
C ILE A 84 -3.04 3.37 4.17
N ASP A 85 -4.31 2.97 4.10
CA ASP A 85 -5.19 2.97 5.27
C ASP A 85 -4.63 2.08 6.38
N GLY A 86 -4.03 0.95 6.02
CA GLY A 86 -3.37 0.06 6.98
C GLY A 86 -2.17 0.71 7.65
N LEU A 87 -1.40 1.51 6.93
CA LEU A 87 -0.30 2.27 7.51
C LEU A 87 -0.79 3.32 8.49
N VAL A 88 -1.93 3.94 8.22
CA VAL A 88 -2.58 4.86 9.16
C VAL A 88 -3.02 4.10 10.42
N ASP A 89 -3.63 2.93 10.25
CA ASP A 89 -4.06 2.10 11.38
C ASP A 89 -2.89 1.72 12.28
N ALA A 90 -1.73 1.45 11.69
CA ALA A 90 -0.53 1.07 12.43
C ALA A 90 0.19 2.27 13.07
N GLY A 91 -0.24 3.48 12.79
CA GLY A 91 0.39 4.68 13.33
C GLY A 91 1.67 5.09 12.62
N VAL A 92 1.93 4.55 11.42
CA VAL A 92 3.06 4.99 10.59
C VAL A 92 2.77 6.36 10.00
N LEU A 93 1.56 6.54 9.49
CA LEU A 93 1.08 7.81 8.95
C LEU A 93 0.01 8.37 9.86
N LEU A 94 -0.05 9.69 9.99
CA LEU A 94 -1.13 10.33 10.73
C LEU A 94 -2.45 10.21 9.97
N ASP A 95 -2.41 10.44 8.65
CA ASP A 95 -3.54 10.26 7.74
C ASP A 95 -3.02 9.95 6.35
N ASP A 96 -3.90 9.85 5.37
CA ASP A 96 -3.56 9.52 3.98
C ASP A 96 -3.27 10.75 3.11
N ASP A 97 -3.26 11.94 3.72
CA ASP A 97 -2.94 13.18 3.01
C ASP A 97 -1.42 13.42 2.99
N ASN A 98 -1.02 14.36 2.15
CA ASN A 98 0.37 14.81 2.07
C ASN A 98 1.38 13.71 1.75
N LEU A 99 0.99 12.80 0.88
CA LEU A 99 1.88 11.76 0.37
C LEU A 99 2.49 12.21 -0.95
N THR A 100 3.81 12.04 -1.06
CA THR A 100 4.52 12.26 -2.32
C THR A 100 4.87 10.90 -2.89
N TRP A 101 4.36 10.60 -4.08
CA TRP A 101 4.62 9.32 -4.75
C TRP A 101 5.80 9.45 -5.67
N LEU A 102 6.80 8.59 -5.47
CA LEU A 102 7.91 8.47 -6.39
C LEU A 102 7.49 7.63 -7.62
N PRO A 103 8.23 7.72 -8.73
CA PRO A 103 7.97 6.84 -9.86
C PRO A 103 8.01 5.37 -9.44
N ILE A 104 7.11 4.58 -9.99
CA ILE A 104 7.01 3.16 -9.65
C ILE A 104 8.24 2.41 -10.18
N GLU A 105 8.87 1.62 -9.32
CA GLU A 105 9.89 0.68 -9.75
C GLU A 105 9.22 -0.62 -10.16
N ARG A 106 9.55 -1.08 -11.35
CA ARG A 106 8.99 -2.32 -11.90
C ARG A 106 10.09 -3.36 -12.00
N HIS A 107 9.85 -4.51 -11.40
CA HIS A 107 10.81 -5.60 -11.36
C HIS A 107 10.14 -6.87 -11.89
N LYS A 108 10.79 -7.51 -12.85
CA LYS A 108 10.36 -8.83 -13.30
C LYS A 108 10.89 -9.86 -12.30
N ASP A 109 9.96 -10.62 -11.77
CA ASP A 109 10.28 -11.62 -10.73
C ASP A 109 10.65 -12.96 -11.33
#